data_638874d813f0308c11b1de3a761df4e5
#
_entry.id   638874d813f0308c11b1de3a761df4e5
#
_cell.length_a   1.000
_cell.length_b   1.000
_cell.length_c   1.000
_cell.angle_alpha   90.00
_cell.angle_beta   90.00
_cell.angle_gamma   90.00
#
_symmetry.space_group_name_H-M   'P 1'
#
loop_
_entity.id
_entity.type
_entity.pdbx_description
1 polymer ?
#
loop_
_entity_poly.entity_id
_entity_poly.type
_entity_poly.pdbx_seq_one_letter_code
_entity_poly.pdbx_strand_id
1 'polypeptide(L)'
;MSKPLPSVKAKFCRFNFQQIATALVKYANLHEGYWQVQVTFGHSAANLNINGRISPTSIVQIGYLQLGRVDALDELSVDAAIVNPRSRIIAPTSVN
;
A
#
# COMPACT_ATOMS: atom_id res chain seq x y z
N MET A 1 -20.30 16.58 17.56
CA MET A 1 -19.16 16.30 18.07
C MET A 1 -18.52 15.17 17.44
N SER A 2 -17.47 15.26 17.28
CA SER A 2 -16.84 14.22 16.66
C SER A 2 -16.59 13.20 17.65
N LYS A 3 -16.72 12.00 17.29
CA LYS A 3 -16.41 11.00 18.17
C LYS A 3 -14.97 10.82 18.18
N PRO A 4 -14.46 10.33 19.20
CA PRO A 4 -13.04 10.11 19.28
C PRO A 4 -12.64 9.16 18.20
N LEU A 5 -11.52 9.38 17.64
CA LEU A 5 -11.00 8.49 16.66
C LEU A 5 -10.55 7.24 17.34
N PRO A 6 -10.88 6.11 16.80
CA PRO A 6 -10.41 4.87 17.39
C PRO A 6 -8.91 4.83 17.52
N SER A 7 -8.23 5.45 16.58
CA SER A 7 -6.78 5.44 16.61
C SER A 7 -6.22 6.18 17.80
N VAL A 8 -6.99 7.01 18.45
CA VAL A 8 -6.49 7.73 19.58
C VAL A 8 -6.24 6.77 20.73
N LYS A 9 -7.06 5.76 20.89
CA LYS A 9 -6.91 4.80 21.94
C LYS A 9 -6.10 3.59 21.50
N ALA A 10 -6.07 3.30 20.24
CA ALA A 10 -5.37 2.16 19.74
C ALA A 10 -3.92 2.50 19.52
N LYS A 11 -3.04 1.56 19.80
CA LYS A 11 -1.65 1.75 19.51
C LYS A 11 -1.30 1.33 18.10
N PHE A 12 -2.22 0.68 17.41
CA PHE A 12 -1.97 0.21 16.05
C PHE A 12 -3.16 0.50 15.18
N CYS A 13 -2.88 0.78 13.93
CA CYS A 13 -3.90 0.83 12.88
C CYS A 13 -3.53 -0.22 11.86
N ARG A 14 -4.48 -1.04 11.51
CA ARG A 14 -4.21 -2.15 10.60
C ARG A 14 -4.92 -1.92 9.28
N PHE A 15 -4.22 -2.16 8.20
CA PHE A 15 -4.78 -1.98 6.87
C PHE A 15 -4.58 -3.26 6.06
N ASN A 16 -5.56 -3.62 5.27
CA ASN A 16 -5.37 -4.74 4.35
C ASN A 16 -4.70 -4.23 3.09
N PHE A 17 -4.30 -5.14 2.22
CA PHE A 17 -3.56 -4.75 1.03
C PHE A 17 -4.35 -3.87 0.10
N GLN A 18 -5.65 -4.07 -0.01
CA GLN A 18 -6.47 -3.25 -0.87
C GLN A 18 -6.62 -1.83 -0.33
N GLN A 19 -6.70 -1.69 0.98
CA GLN A 19 -6.75 -0.37 1.59
C GLN A 19 -5.46 0.40 1.33
N ILE A 20 -4.33 -0.28 1.44
CA ILE A 20 -3.04 0.34 1.17
C ILE A 20 -2.94 0.71 -0.30
N ALA A 21 -3.32 -0.21 -1.19
CA ALA A 21 -3.27 0.07 -2.62
C ALA A 21 -4.16 1.25 -2.98
N THR A 22 -5.35 1.34 -2.38
CA THR A 22 -6.26 2.45 -2.64
C THR A 22 -5.62 3.78 -2.22
N ALA A 23 -5.01 3.82 -1.06
CA ALA A 23 -4.38 5.04 -0.59
C ALA A 23 -3.24 5.47 -1.52
N LEU A 24 -2.44 4.50 -1.96
CA LEU A 24 -1.32 4.80 -2.84
C LEU A 24 -1.79 5.20 -4.25
N VAL A 25 -2.85 4.59 -4.75
CA VAL A 25 -3.43 4.95 -6.03
C VAL A 25 -3.90 6.42 -5.98
N LYS A 26 -4.51 6.82 -4.89
CA LYS A 26 -4.96 8.19 -4.74
C LYS A 26 -3.77 9.14 -4.62
N TYR A 27 -2.80 8.77 -3.85
CA TYR A 27 -1.62 9.60 -3.66
C TYR A 27 -0.87 9.80 -4.99
N ALA A 28 -0.77 8.75 -5.78
CA ALA A 28 -0.10 8.82 -7.07
C ALA A 28 -0.96 9.38 -8.19
N ASN A 29 -2.22 9.67 -7.88
CA ASN A 29 -3.14 10.27 -8.84
C ASN A 29 -3.39 9.37 -10.05
N LEU A 30 -3.58 8.08 -9.79
CA LEU A 30 -3.88 7.12 -10.85
C LEU A 30 -5.38 6.94 -10.96
N HIS A 31 -5.88 6.88 -12.17
CA HIS A 31 -7.31 6.83 -12.43
C HIS A 31 -7.74 5.62 -13.26
N GLU A 32 -6.80 4.81 -13.69
CA GLU A 32 -7.08 3.66 -14.53
C GLU A 32 -6.15 2.53 -14.20
N GLY A 33 -6.58 1.34 -14.46
CA GLY A 33 -5.76 0.16 -14.29
C GLY A 33 -6.00 -0.53 -12.98
N TYR A 34 -5.56 -1.76 -12.92
CA TYR A 34 -5.63 -2.56 -11.70
C TYR A 34 -4.27 -2.53 -11.05
N TRP A 35 -4.23 -2.17 -9.80
CA TRP A 35 -2.97 -1.95 -9.09
C TRP A 35 -2.93 -2.72 -7.80
N GLN A 36 -1.79 -3.25 -7.46
CA GLN A 36 -1.61 -3.93 -6.19
C GLN A 36 -0.30 -3.51 -5.54
N VAL A 37 -0.23 -3.65 -4.24
CA VAL A 37 0.98 -3.35 -3.51
C VAL A 37 1.96 -4.48 -3.69
N GLN A 38 3.19 -4.14 -3.96
CA GLN A 38 4.28 -5.10 -4.10
C GLN A 38 5.40 -4.66 -3.19
N VAL A 39 6.09 -5.63 -2.62
CA VAL A 39 7.18 -5.34 -1.70
C VAL A 39 8.47 -5.87 -2.29
N THR A 40 9.52 -5.06 -2.25
CA THR A 40 10.83 -5.54 -2.66
C THR A 40 11.62 -5.88 -1.44
N PHE A 41 12.38 -6.96 -1.53
CA PHE A 41 13.16 -7.46 -0.41
C PHE A 41 14.63 -7.54 -0.76
N GLY A 42 15.46 -7.26 0.24
CA GLY A 42 16.83 -7.71 0.20
C GLY A 42 16.94 -8.92 1.12
N HIS A 43 17.82 -9.82 0.85
CA HIS A 43 17.99 -11.00 1.66
C HIS A 43 19.46 -11.34 1.81
N SER A 44 19.89 -11.64 3.04
CA SER A 44 21.25 -12.06 3.28
C SER A 44 21.26 -13.00 4.48
N ALA A 45 22.41 -13.61 4.70
CA ALA A 45 22.59 -14.50 5.82
C ALA A 45 23.92 -14.19 6.49
N ALA A 46 23.96 -14.37 7.76
CA ALA A 46 25.17 -14.12 8.51
C ALA A 46 25.15 -14.91 9.81
N ASN A 47 26.32 -15.11 10.38
CA ASN A 47 26.40 -15.69 11.70
C ASN A 47 26.42 -14.54 12.68
N LEU A 48 25.42 -14.48 13.52
CA LEU A 48 25.28 -13.37 14.46
C LEU A 48 25.44 -13.85 15.90
N ASN A 49 26.02 -13.00 16.71
CA ASN A 49 26.14 -13.28 18.13
C ASN A 49 24.87 -12.75 18.80
N ILE A 50 24.08 -13.65 19.30
CA ILE A 50 22.84 -13.29 19.96
C ILE A 50 22.90 -13.87 21.36
N ASN A 51 22.92 -13.00 22.35
CA ASN A 51 23.01 -13.40 23.76
C ASN A 51 24.19 -14.31 24.03
N GLY A 52 25.34 -13.97 23.46
CA GLY A 52 26.57 -14.74 23.70
C GLY A 52 26.71 -15.99 22.86
N ARG A 53 25.77 -16.24 21.97
CA ARG A 53 25.85 -17.40 21.10
C ARG A 53 25.88 -16.99 19.65
N ILE A 54 26.71 -17.63 18.89
CA ILE A 54 26.79 -17.36 17.47
C ILE A 54 25.84 -18.32 16.76
N SER A 55 24.92 -17.77 16.01
CA SER A 55 23.90 -18.55 15.32
C SER A 55 23.79 -18.15 13.87
N PRO A 56 23.55 -19.10 12.99
CA PRO A 56 23.24 -18.78 11.60
C PRO A 56 21.92 -18.02 11.56
N THR A 57 21.89 -16.93 10.84
CA THR A 57 20.72 -16.05 10.85
C THR A 57 20.42 -15.58 9.44
N SER A 58 19.13 -15.51 9.12
CA SER A 58 18.66 -14.96 7.87
C SER A 58 18.19 -13.54 8.11
N ILE A 59 18.59 -12.63 7.27
CA ILE A 59 18.21 -11.23 7.39
C ILE A 59 17.41 -10.86 6.18
N VAL A 60 16.20 -10.35 6.39
CA VAL A 60 15.35 -9.90 5.32
C VAL A 60 15.09 -8.43 5.52
N GLN A 61 15.45 -7.63 4.52
CA GLN A 61 15.21 -6.21 4.55
C GLN A 61 14.09 -5.88 3.60
N ILE A 62 13.21 -4.99 4.02
CA ILE A 62 12.19 -4.49 3.12
C ILE A 62 12.78 -3.26 2.46
N GLY A 63 12.96 -3.32 1.15
CA GLY A 63 13.55 -2.22 0.42
C GLY A 63 12.57 -1.08 0.25
N TYR A 64 11.41 -1.35 -0.34
CA TYR A 64 10.37 -0.35 -0.47
C TYR A 64 9.09 -1.04 -0.91
N LEU A 65 8.02 -0.29 -0.83
CA LEU A 65 6.73 -0.73 -1.35
C LEU A 65 6.52 -0.03 -2.68
N GLN A 66 5.84 -0.70 -3.58
CA GLN A 66 5.50 -0.09 -4.86
C GLN A 66 4.11 -0.53 -5.27
N LEU A 67 3.53 0.20 -6.19
CA LEU A 67 2.31 -0.22 -6.84
C LEU A 67 2.70 -0.91 -8.14
N GLY A 68 2.21 -2.11 -8.33
CA GLY A 68 2.43 -2.82 -9.58
C GLY A 68 1.13 -2.92 -10.33
N ARG A 69 1.16 -2.67 -11.62
CA ARG A 69 -0.03 -2.81 -12.44
C ARG A 69 -0.19 -4.26 -12.83
N VAL A 70 -1.42 -4.75 -12.76
CA VAL A 70 -1.71 -6.13 -13.07
C VAL A 70 -2.80 -6.18 -14.12
N ASP A 71 -2.92 -7.32 -14.79
CA ASP A 71 -3.84 -7.44 -15.92
C ASP A 71 -5.25 -7.76 -15.51
N ALA A 72 -5.45 -8.27 -14.33
CA ALA A 72 -6.78 -8.66 -13.89
C ALA A 72 -6.96 -8.31 -12.43
N LEU A 73 -8.18 -7.95 -12.08
CA LEU A 73 -8.52 -7.61 -10.71
C LEU A 73 -8.57 -8.89 -9.88
N ASP A 74 -7.96 -8.89 -8.72
CA ASP A 74 -7.99 -10.03 -7.84
C ASP A 74 -8.10 -9.56 -6.38
N GLU A 75 -7.84 -10.46 -5.45
CA GLU A 75 -8.03 -10.14 -4.04
C GLU A 75 -7.05 -9.12 -3.50
N LEU A 76 -5.96 -8.90 -4.19
CA LEU A 76 -4.94 -7.98 -3.71
C LEU A 76 -4.94 -6.66 -4.45
N SER A 77 -5.65 -6.57 -5.56
CA SER A 77 -5.59 -5.38 -6.39
C SER A 77 -6.84 -4.53 -6.29
N VAL A 78 -6.73 -3.30 -6.73
CA VAL A 78 -7.87 -2.39 -6.79
C VAL A 78 -7.96 -1.81 -8.19
N ASP A 79 -9.16 -1.41 -8.56
CA ASP A 79 -9.40 -0.78 -9.84
C ASP A 79 -9.34 0.73 -9.62
N ALA A 80 -8.32 1.36 -10.16
CA ALA A 80 -8.13 2.80 -9.94
C ALA A 80 -9.31 3.62 -10.44
N ALA A 81 -9.97 3.18 -11.50
CA ALA A 81 -11.12 3.92 -12.01
C ALA A 81 -12.26 3.93 -11.01
N ILE A 82 -12.35 2.92 -10.16
CA ILE A 82 -13.39 2.86 -9.15
C ILE A 82 -12.99 3.54 -7.86
N VAL A 83 -11.77 3.28 -7.38
CA VAL A 83 -11.37 3.82 -6.10
C VAL A 83 -10.88 5.27 -6.18
N ASN A 84 -10.50 5.71 -7.37
CA ASN A 84 -10.03 7.08 -7.58
C ASN A 84 -10.50 7.60 -8.92
N PRO A 85 -11.79 7.77 -9.13
CA PRO A 85 -12.30 8.20 -10.42
C PRO A 85 -11.84 9.61 -10.74
N ARG A 86 -11.76 9.92 -12.02
CA ARG A 86 -11.39 11.25 -12.42
C ARG A 86 -12.46 12.21 -11.97
N SER A 87 -12.06 13.41 -11.70
CA SER A 87 -12.99 14.42 -11.27
C SER A 87 -13.93 14.76 -12.41
N ARG A 88 -15.20 14.88 -12.10
CA ARG A 88 -16.15 15.21 -13.12
C ARG A 88 -16.51 16.67 -13.09
N ILE A 89 -16.02 17.37 -12.18
CA ILE A 89 -16.33 18.71 -12.06
C ILE A 89 -15.95 19.50 -13.20
N ILE A 90 -14.94 19.15 -13.82
CA ILE A 90 -14.48 19.89 -14.87
C ILE A 90 -15.34 19.85 -16.01
N ALA A 91 -16.04 18.85 -16.15
CA ALA A 91 -16.78 18.73 -17.31
C ALA A 91 -17.64 19.86 -17.63
N PRO A 92 -18.07 20.45 -16.81
CA PRO A 92 -18.90 21.44 -17.15
C PRO A 92 -18.37 22.57 -17.76
N THR A 93 -17.73 22.60 -17.74
CA THR A 93 -17.30 23.61 -18.24
C THR A 93 -17.72 23.66 -19.42
N SER A 94 -18.22 23.24 -19.53
CA SER A 94 -18.51 23.41 -20.43
C SER A 94 -19.22 24.00 -20.75
N VAL A 95 -19.47 24.31 -20.77
CA VAL A 95 -19.97 24.79 -21.03
C VAL A 95 -20.31 25.31 -21.47
N ASN A 96 -20.51 25.49 -21.68
CA ASN A 96 -20.84 25.97 -22.14
C ASN A 96 -21.18 26.28 -22.42
#